data_06491a3c8e36333925b34ee513c2a626
#
_entry.id   06491a3c8e36333925b34ee513c2a626
#
_cell.length_a   1.000
_cell.length_b   1.000
_cell.length_c   1.000
_cell.angle_alpha   90.00
_cell.angle_beta   90.00
_cell.angle_gamma   90.00
#
_symmetry.space_group_name_H-M   'P 1'
#
loop_
_entity.id
_entity.type
_entity.pdbx_description
1 polymer ?
#
loop_
_entity_poly.entity_id
_entity_poly.type
_entity_poly.pdbx_seq_one_letter_code
_entity_poly.pdbx_strand_id
1 'polypeptide(L)'
;MSTHYYNPDEQATSQQDTGRVDSWNATMRPTTPEGSRRDVGVGVDARTLWAGGAASTVVVGLVALVGVLVSRWLFNLPVLAPRQDGAYGDVHTTALILVAMAAALAATGLMYLLMLGTLRPLMFFGWIVALVTTITVAFPFSTTAVLDAKIATAVVNLAIGVAIGTLIGGVATRSMPGARIR
;
A
#
# COMPACT_ATOMS: atom_id res chain seq x y z
N MET A 1 42.67 -67.37 -23.76
CA MET A 1 42.95 -66.34 -24.77
C MET A 1 41.60 -65.93 -25.39
N SER A 2 41.02 -64.85 -24.95
CA SER A 2 39.73 -64.35 -25.48
C SER A 2 40.08 -63.23 -26.44
N THR A 3 39.94 -63.45 -27.71
CA THR A 3 40.11 -62.45 -28.76
C THR A 3 38.85 -61.52 -28.80
N HIS A 4 39.02 -60.33 -28.31
CA HIS A 4 38.01 -59.27 -28.51
C HIS A 4 37.92 -58.98 -30.01
N TYR A 5 36.77 -59.30 -30.58
CA TYR A 5 36.48 -58.99 -31.98
C TYR A 5 36.13 -57.50 -32.06
N TYR A 6 36.96 -56.72 -32.71
CA TYR A 6 36.78 -55.32 -32.96
C TYR A 6 35.74 -55.17 -34.09
N ASN A 7 34.55 -54.61 -33.80
CA ASN A 7 33.52 -54.34 -34.77
C ASN A 7 33.46 -52.83 -35.01
N PRO A 8 33.95 -52.30 -36.17
CA PRO A 8 33.91 -50.88 -36.46
C PRO A 8 32.50 -50.30 -36.66
N ASP A 9 31.50 -51.13 -36.99
CA ASP A 9 30.14 -50.70 -37.23
C ASP A 9 29.37 -50.34 -35.95
N GLU A 10 29.78 -50.91 -34.83
CA GLU A 10 29.18 -50.63 -33.52
C GLU A 10 29.56 -49.23 -32.98
N GLN A 11 30.74 -48.71 -33.35
CA GLN A 11 31.17 -47.37 -33.00
C GLN A 11 30.52 -46.30 -33.84
N ALA A 12 30.22 -46.57 -35.11
CA ALA A 12 29.53 -45.65 -35.99
C ALA A 12 28.07 -45.41 -35.57
N THR A 13 27.39 -46.48 -35.12
CA THR A 13 26.01 -46.38 -34.59
C THR A 13 25.93 -45.65 -33.25
N SER A 14 26.90 -45.83 -32.35
CA SER A 14 26.90 -45.13 -31.05
C SER A 14 27.18 -43.63 -31.20
N GLN A 15 28.02 -43.25 -32.20
CA GLN A 15 28.33 -41.84 -32.45
C GLN A 15 27.17 -41.11 -33.14
N GLN A 16 26.35 -41.82 -33.94
CA GLN A 16 25.17 -41.25 -34.58
C GLN A 16 24.01 -41.07 -33.59
N ASP A 17 23.92 -41.91 -32.58
CA ASP A 17 22.87 -41.84 -31.54
C ASP A 17 23.15 -40.71 -30.54
N THR A 18 24.41 -40.44 -30.17
CA THR A 18 24.79 -39.31 -29.30
C THR A 18 24.50 -37.96 -29.96
N GLY A 19 24.76 -37.81 -31.27
CA GLY A 19 24.44 -36.58 -32.03
C GLY A 19 22.92 -36.31 -32.13
N ARG A 20 22.11 -37.38 -32.12
CA ARG A 20 20.66 -37.28 -32.18
C ARG A 20 20.06 -36.89 -30.83
N VAL A 21 20.59 -37.42 -29.73
CA VAL A 21 20.15 -37.08 -28.38
C VAL A 21 20.52 -35.63 -28.06
N ASP A 22 21.67 -35.15 -28.50
CA ASP A 22 22.09 -33.77 -28.31
C ASP A 22 21.21 -32.78 -29.09
N SER A 23 20.72 -33.14 -30.28
CA SER A 23 19.78 -32.32 -31.06
C SER A 23 18.40 -32.23 -30.42
N TRP A 24 17.90 -33.29 -29.78
CA TRP A 24 16.66 -33.28 -29.00
C TRP A 24 16.78 -32.43 -27.75
N ASN A 25 17.88 -32.49 -27.03
CA ASN A 25 18.15 -31.67 -25.86
C ASN A 25 18.33 -30.19 -26.19
N ALA A 26 18.83 -29.86 -27.38
CA ALA A 26 18.94 -28.49 -27.87
C ALA A 26 17.58 -27.85 -28.19
N THR A 27 16.64 -28.66 -28.75
CA THR A 27 15.26 -28.19 -29.05
C THR A 27 14.37 -28.14 -27.82
N MET A 28 14.65 -28.89 -26.78
CA MET A 28 13.93 -28.87 -25.52
C MET A 28 14.54 -27.94 -24.45
N ARG A 29 15.64 -27.22 -24.75
CA ARG A 29 16.02 -26.11 -23.88
C ARG A 29 14.92 -25.09 -23.95
N PRO A 30 14.20 -24.84 -22.83
CA PRO A 30 13.36 -23.66 -22.77
C PRO A 30 14.28 -22.48 -23.09
N THR A 31 14.04 -21.81 -24.19
CA THR A 31 14.59 -20.48 -24.41
C THR A 31 14.00 -19.61 -23.32
N THR A 32 14.63 -19.61 -22.15
CA THR A 32 14.37 -18.60 -21.14
C THR A 32 14.70 -17.28 -21.85
N PRO A 33 13.73 -16.38 -22.02
CA PRO A 33 14.05 -15.07 -22.53
C PRO A 33 15.04 -14.46 -21.54
N GLU A 34 16.27 -14.30 -21.96
CA GLU A 34 17.34 -13.61 -21.24
C GLU A 34 17.00 -12.11 -21.24
N GLY A 35 15.99 -11.75 -20.47
CA GLY A 35 15.45 -10.39 -20.46
C GLY A 35 14.46 -10.15 -19.37
N SER A 36 14.44 -10.92 -18.30
CA SER A 36 13.76 -10.53 -17.07
C SER A 36 14.22 -11.39 -15.90
N ARG A 37 15.49 -11.26 -15.51
CA ARG A 37 15.77 -11.35 -14.08
C ARG A 37 15.05 -10.16 -13.44
N ARG A 38 13.74 -10.28 -13.29
CA ARG A 38 13.09 -9.63 -12.18
C ARG A 38 13.73 -10.27 -10.97
N ASP A 39 14.66 -9.54 -10.37
CA ASP A 39 15.06 -9.82 -9.00
C ASP A 39 13.74 -9.98 -8.24
N VAL A 40 13.40 -11.24 -7.94
CA VAL A 40 12.39 -11.56 -6.94
C VAL A 40 13.07 -11.25 -5.61
N GLY A 41 13.43 -9.97 -5.46
CA GLY A 41 13.71 -9.41 -4.18
C GLY A 41 12.43 -9.58 -3.37
N VAL A 42 12.53 -10.21 -2.24
CA VAL A 42 11.55 -10.19 -1.16
C VAL A 42 11.50 -8.75 -0.63
N GLY A 43 11.18 -7.81 -1.51
CA GLY A 43 11.12 -6.38 -1.26
C GLY A 43 9.69 -5.92 -1.48
N VAL A 44 9.15 -5.23 -0.49
CA VAL A 44 7.94 -4.41 -0.63
C VAL A 44 8.13 -3.54 -1.88
N ASP A 45 7.19 -3.59 -2.82
CA ASP A 45 7.22 -2.72 -3.99
C ASP A 45 6.93 -1.27 -3.55
N ALA A 46 7.99 -0.60 -3.09
CA ALA A 46 7.94 0.76 -2.58
C ALA A 46 7.33 1.73 -3.61
N ARG A 47 7.59 1.54 -4.91
CA ARG A 47 7.01 2.39 -5.96
C ARG A 47 5.50 2.29 -5.98
N THR A 48 4.96 1.08 -5.94
CA THR A 48 3.51 0.84 -5.93
C THR A 48 2.88 1.40 -4.65
N LEU A 49 3.53 1.23 -3.50
CA LEU A 49 3.05 1.76 -2.23
C LEU A 49 3.01 3.30 -2.22
N TRP A 50 4.09 3.96 -2.66
CA TRP A 50 4.16 5.42 -2.69
C TRP A 50 3.24 6.04 -3.74
N ALA A 51 3.11 5.43 -4.92
CA ALA A 51 2.16 5.86 -5.93
C ALA A 51 0.72 5.75 -5.44
N GLY A 52 0.37 4.61 -4.82
CA GLY A 52 -0.94 4.41 -4.20
C GLY A 52 -1.18 5.34 -3.01
N GLY A 53 -0.16 5.59 -2.19
CA GLY A 53 -0.21 6.54 -1.09
C GLY A 53 -0.45 7.98 -1.56
N ALA A 54 0.23 8.42 -2.62
CA ALA A 54 0.00 9.73 -3.23
C ALA A 54 -1.42 9.88 -3.76
N ALA A 55 -1.93 8.87 -4.48
CA ALA A 55 -3.32 8.86 -4.94
C ALA A 55 -4.31 8.89 -3.76
N SER A 56 -4.05 8.11 -2.70
CA SER A 56 -4.86 8.11 -1.48
C SER A 56 -4.86 9.47 -0.78
N THR A 57 -3.74 10.19 -0.80
CA THR A 57 -3.63 11.53 -0.22
C THR A 57 -4.59 12.52 -0.89
N VAL A 58 -4.71 12.48 -2.22
CA VAL A 58 -5.66 13.32 -2.96
C VAL A 58 -7.09 12.97 -2.57
N VAL A 59 -7.43 11.68 -2.49
CA VAL A 59 -8.78 11.25 -2.10
C VAL A 59 -9.11 11.69 -0.66
N VAL A 60 -8.17 11.54 0.27
CA VAL A 60 -8.35 12.01 1.66
C VAL A 60 -8.56 13.52 1.72
N GLY A 61 -7.81 14.29 0.94
CA GLY A 61 -8.01 15.74 0.80
C GLY A 61 -9.41 16.10 0.29
N LEU A 62 -9.92 15.35 -0.70
CA LEU A 62 -11.29 15.52 -1.19
C LEU A 62 -12.34 15.13 -0.15
N VAL A 63 -12.13 14.07 0.62
CA VAL A 63 -13.02 13.69 1.73
C VAL A 63 -13.08 14.80 2.79
N ALA A 64 -11.93 15.38 3.14
CA ALA A 64 -11.87 16.52 4.06
C ALA A 64 -12.61 17.75 3.50
N LEU A 65 -12.40 18.06 2.23
CA LEU A 65 -13.09 19.16 1.55
C LEU A 65 -14.62 18.97 1.57
N VAL A 66 -15.09 17.80 1.14
CA VAL A 66 -16.52 17.47 1.13
C VAL A 66 -17.08 17.52 2.55
N GLY A 67 -16.38 16.99 3.55
CA GLY A 67 -16.79 17.04 4.95
C GLY A 67 -17.00 18.47 5.45
N VAL A 68 -16.06 19.37 5.14
CA VAL A 68 -16.19 20.80 5.50
C VAL A 68 -17.32 21.48 4.74
N LEU A 69 -17.47 21.22 3.43
CA LEU A 69 -18.56 21.81 2.62
C LEU A 69 -19.92 21.38 3.14
N VAL A 70 -20.10 20.10 3.41
CA VAL A 70 -21.36 19.57 3.97
C VAL A 70 -21.64 20.20 5.33
N SER A 71 -20.66 20.29 6.22
CA SER A 71 -20.83 20.89 7.54
C SER A 71 -21.23 22.37 7.47
N ARG A 72 -20.60 23.12 6.57
CA ARG A 72 -20.85 24.58 6.44
C ARG A 72 -22.10 24.91 5.64
N TRP A 73 -22.32 24.22 4.50
CA TRP A 73 -23.38 24.57 3.57
C TRP A 73 -24.74 23.95 3.94
N LEU A 74 -24.70 22.69 4.40
CA LEU A 74 -25.93 21.95 4.69
C LEU A 74 -26.39 22.18 6.14
N PHE A 75 -25.47 22.20 7.08
CA PHE A 75 -25.77 22.31 8.51
C PHE A 75 -25.43 23.69 9.12
N ASN A 76 -24.78 24.57 8.35
CA ASN A 76 -24.31 25.89 8.81
C ASN A 76 -23.44 25.80 10.09
N LEU A 77 -22.70 24.70 10.25
CA LEU A 77 -21.88 24.40 11.43
C LEU A 77 -20.39 24.68 11.16
N PRO A 78 -19.70 25.40 12.06
CA PRO A 78 -18.24 25.57 11.95
C PRO A 78 -17.52 24.26 12.31
N VAL A 79 -16.50 23.90 11.51
CA VAL A 79 -15.60 22.79 11.82
C VAL A 79 -14.43 23.32 12.65
N LEU A 80 -14.20 22.68 13.79
CA LEU A 80 -13.18 23.09 14.75
C LEU A 80 -11.82 22.41 14.47
N ALA A 81 -10.73 23.20 14.46
CA ALA A 81 -9.38 22.67 14.49
C ALA A 81 -8.46 23.53 15.35
N PRO A 82 -7.33 22.97 15.79
CA PRO A 82 -6.37 23.73 16.58
C PRO A 82 -5.77 24.89 15.75
N ARG A 83 -5.76 26.09 16.34
CA ARG A 83 -5.00 27.24 15.83
C ARG A 83 -3.58 27.19 16.39
N GLN A 84 -2.64 27.80 15.68
CA GLN A 84 -1.25 27.93 16.11
C GLN A 84 -1.06 28.66 17.44
N ASP A 85 -2.05 29.46 17.85
CA ASP A 85 -2.04 30.22 19.10
C ASP A 85 -2.71 29.51 20.29
N GLY A 86 -2.92 28.20 20.21
CA GLY A 86 -3.53 27.40 21.28
C GLY A 86 -5.03 27.61 21.50
N ALA A 87 -5.69 28.45 20.73
CA ALA A 87 -7.14 28.67 20.76
C ALA A 87 -7.85 27.86 19.65
N TYR A 88 -8.96 27.24 20.00
CA TYR A 88 -9.84 26.61 19.02
C TYR A 88 -10.75 27.65 18.36
N GLY A 89 -10.73 27.67 17.03
CA GLY A 89 -11.58 28.57 16.25
C GLY A 89 -12.02 27.94 14.93
N ASP A 90 -12.81 28.69 14.18
CA ASP A 90 -13.23 28.29 12.85
C ASP A 90 -12.02 28.12 11.92
N VAL A 91 -11.89 26.93 11.32
CA VAL A 91 -10.74 26.57 10.50
C VAL A 91 -10.87 27.14 9.12
N HIS A 92 -9.80 27.72 8.61
CA HIS A 92 -9.67 27.86 7.17
C HIS A 92 -9.71 26.46 6.53
N THR A 93 -10.67 26.21 5.67
CA THR A 93 -10.87 24.95 4.96
C THR A 93 -9.57 24.40 4.38
N THR A 94 -8.72 25.27 3.86
CA THR A 94 -7.39 24.94 3.33
C THR A 94 -6.47 24.28 4.37
N ALA A 95 -6.46 24.80 5.61
CA ALA A 95 -5.61 24.24 6.66
C ALA A 95 -6.03 22.80 7.02
N LEU A 96 -7.34 22.54 7.14
CA LEU A 96 -7.84 21.18 7.41
C LEU A 96 -7.49 20.20 6.28
N ILE A 97 -7.64 20.61 5.02
CA ILE A 97 -7.29 19.78 3.86
C ILE A 97 -5.80 19.46 3.89
N LEU A 98 -4.93 20.45 4.13
CA LEU A 98 -3.47 20.24 4.18
C LEU A 98 -3.08 19.30 5.33
N VAL A 99 -3.68 19.44 6.50
CA VAL A 99 -3.44 18.55 7.64
C VAL A 99 -3.91 17.12 7.32
N ALA A 100 -5.09 16.95 6.70
CA ALA A 100 -5.59 15.65 6.30
C ALA A 100 -4.68 14.97 5.24
N MET A 101 -4.18 15.73 4.28
CA MET A 101 -3.22 15.25 3.28
C MET A 101 -1.88 14.88 3.91
N ALA A 102 -1.36 15.70 4.82
CA ALA A 102 -0.13 15.40 5.57
C ALA A 102 -0.29 14.14 6.42
N ALA A 103 -1.44 13.96 7.08
CA ALA A 103 -1.75 12.76 7.84
C ALA A 103 -1.79 11.50 6.94
N ALA A 104 -2.35 11.59 5.73
CA ALA A 104 -2.37 10.49 4.79
C ALA A 104 -0.95 10.11 4.30
N LEU A 105 -0.09 11.10 4.05
CA LEU A 105 1.32 10.86 3.70
C LEU A 105 2.08 10.22 4.86
N ALA A 106 1.89 10.73 6.08
CA ALA A 106 2.50 10.17 7.28
C ALA A 106 2.04 8.71 7.52
N ALA A 107 0.74 8.41 7.30
CA ALA A 107 0.21 7.06 7.38
C ALA A 107 0.81 6.12 6.32
N THR A 108 1.07 6.63 5.10
CA THR A 108 1.75 5.86 4.05
C THR A 108 3.19 5.53 4.45
N GLY A 109 3.91 6.52 4.99
CA GLY A 109 5.27 6.32 5.53
C GLY A 109 5.30 5.34 6.70
N LEU A 110 4.34 5.46 7.62
CA LEU A 110 4.18 4.51 8.72
C LEU A 110 3.93 3.08 8.21
N MET A 111 3.04 2.92 7.24
CA MET A 111 2.78 1.61 6.64
C MET A 111 4.03 1.02 6.00
N TYR A 112 4.83 1.84 5.30
CA TYR A 112 6.11 1.43 4.75
C TYR A 112 7.07 0.93 5.83
N LEU A 113 7.21 1.67 6.94
CA LEU A 113 8.06 1.27 8.08
C LEU A 113 7.57 -0.03 8.73
N LEU A 114 6.25 -0.20 8.87
CA LEU A 114 5.67 -1.43 9.41
C LEU A 114 5.97 -2.63 8.50
N MET A 115 5.91 -2.46 7.19
CA MET A 115 6.25 -3.52 6.23
C MET A 115 7.72 -3.95 6.32
N LEU A 116 8.62 -3.04 6.71
CA LEU A 116 10.04 -3.35 6.89
C LEU A 116 10.33 -4.06 8.21
N GLY A 117 9.57 -3.77 9.27
CA GLY A 117 9.90 -4.17 10.64
C GLY A 117 8.96 -5.17 11.29
N THR A 118 7.78 -5.48 10.72
CA THR A 118 6.78 -6.32 11.41
C THR A 118 6.26 -7.47 10.57
N LEU A 119 5.97 -8.59 11.25
CA LEU A 119 5.41 -9.80 10.62
C LEU A 119 3.91 -9.62 10.22
N ARG A 120 3.20 -8.67 10.81
CA ARG A 120 1.77 -8.40 10.55
C ARG A 120 1.50 -6.90 10.42
N PRO A 121 2.06 -6.25 9.38
CA PRO A 121 2.02 -4.80 9.26
C PRO A 121 0.60 -4.23 9.20
N LEU A 122 -0.32 -4.89 8.48
CA LEU A 122 -1.72 -4.44 8.34
C LEU A 122 -2.48 -4.41 9.66
N MET A 123 -2.25 -5.40 10.54
CA MET A 123 -2.91 -5.45 11.84
C MET A 123 -2.45 -4.30 12.74
N PHE A 124 -1.14 -4.09 12.83
CA PHE A 124 -0.59 -2.98 13.63
C PHE A 124 -1.00 -1.62 13.07
N PHE A 125 -0.94 -1.46 11.74
CA PHE A 125 -1.41 -0.25 11.08
C PHE A 125 -2.87 0.05 11.38
N GLY A 126 -3.75 -0.96 11.28
CA GLY A 126 -5.17 -0.84 11.61
C GLY A 126 -5.41 -0.35 13.04
N TRP A 127 -4.70 -0.92 14.02
CA TRP A 127 -4.78 -0.49 15.41
C TRP A 127 -4.30 0.95 15.63
N ILE A 128 -3.17 1.33 15.02
CA ILE A 128 -2.65 2.70 15.12
C ILE A 128 -3.64 3.70 14.54
N VAL A 129 -4.14 3.44 13.32
CA VAL A 129 -5.13 4.32 12.67
C VAL A 129 -6.41 4.41 13.49
N ALA A 130 -6.91 3.28 14.04
CA ALA A 130 -8.10 3.27 14.89
C ALA A 130 -7.90 4.11 16.16
N LEU A 131 -6.77 3.98 16.83
CA LEU A 131 -6.46 4.76 18.03
C LEU A 131 -6.33 6.25 17.72
N VAL A 132 -5.59 6.62 16.69
CA VAL A 132 -5.44 8.02 16.28
C VAL A 132 -6.79 8.60 15.90
N THR A 133 -7.59 7.87 15.13
CA THR A 133 -8.95 8.31 14.75
C THR A 133 -9.83 8.50 15.99
N THR A 134 -9.80 7.58 16.94
CA THR A 134 -10.57 7.70 18.19
C THR A 134 -10.16 8.95 18.97
N ILE A 135 -8.86 9.24 19.08
CA ILE A 135 -8.37 10.45 19.73
C ILE A 135 -8.86 11.70 19.00
N THR A 136 -8.73 11.76 17.68
CA THR A 136 -9.16 12.94 16.89
C THR A 136 -10.67 13.14 16.89
N VAL A 137 -11.45 12.07 16.98
CA VAL A 137 -12.92 12.12 17.13
C VAL A 137 -13.32 12.57 18.55
N ALA A 138 -12.63 12.11 19.58
CA ALA A 138 -12.92 12.48 20.97
C ALA A 138 -12.47 13.92 21.30
N PHE A 139 -11.45 14.41 20.65
CA PHE A 139 -10.81 15.68 20.96
C PHE A 139 -11.75 16.91 20.94
N PRO A 140 -12.69 17.10 19.97
CA PRO A 140 -13.64 18.22 19.99
C PRO A 140 -14.49 18.27 21.26
N PHE A 141 -14.75 17.14 21.91
CA PHE A 141 -15.59 17.10 23.10
C PHE A 141 -14.91 17.69 24.34
N SER A 142 -13.60 17.86 24.34
CA SER A 142 -12.86 18.55 25.38
C SER A 142 -12.88 20.08 25.28
N THR A 143 -13.42 20.61 24.18
CA THR A 143 -13.52 22.07 23.96
C THR A 143 -14.82 22.66 24.53
N THR A 144 -14.89 23.99 24.66
CA THR A 144 -16.08 24.71 25.11
C THR A 144 -17.07 25.05 24.01
N ALA A 145 -16.87 24.56 22.77
CA ALA A 145 -17.70 24.82 21.62
C ALA A 145 -19.11 24.23 21.79
N VAL A 146 -20.07 24.71 20.98
CA VAL A 146 -21.45 24.18 20.95
C VAL A 146 -21.45 22.72 20.48
N LEU A 147 -22.40 21.94 21.00
CA LEU A 147 -22.46 20.49 20.77
C LEU A 147 -22.52 20.12 19.30
N ASP A 148 -23.30 20.85 18.50
CA ASP A 148 -23.47 20.59 17.07
C ASP A 148 -22.15 20.71 16.30
N ALA A 149 -21.32 21.71 16.62
CA ALA A 149 -19.99 21.88 16.01
C ALA A 149 -19.03 20.76 16.43
N LYS A 150 -19.13 20.27 17.66
CA LYS A 150 -18.34 19.11 18.13
C LYS A 150 -18.69 17.84 17.35
N ILE A 151 -19.99 17.59 17.19
CA ILE A 151 -20.50 16.42 16.44
C ILE A 151 -20.07 16.52 14.97
N ALA A 152 -20.25 17.67 14.32
CA ALA A 152 -19.83 17.86 12.94
C ALA A 152 -18.33 17.60 12.76
N THR A 153 -17.50 18.13 13.65
CA THR A 153 -16.03 17.92 13.62
C THR A 153 -15.69 16.45 13.85
N ALA A 154 -16.33 15.78 14.79
CA ALA A 154 -16.12 14.37 15.08
C ALA A 154 -16.45 13.48 13.88
N VAL A 155 -17.56 13.75 13.18
CA VAL A 155 -17.98 13.03 11.97
C VAL A 155 -16.97 13.23 10.82
N VAL A 156 -16.50 14.45 10.61
CA VAL A 156 -15.48 14.74 9.58
C VAL A 156 -14.17 14.01 9.90
N ASN A 157 -13.70 14.06 11.15
CA ASN A 157 -12.49 13.37 11.58
C ASN A 157 -12.63 11.85 11.43
N LEU A 158 -13.80 11.29 11.75
CA LEU A 158 -14.09 9.87 11.56
C LEU A 158 -14.02 9.50 10.07
N ALA A 159 -14.66 10.29 9.19
CA ALA A 159 -14.64 10.04 7.75
C ALA A 159 -13.20 10.07 7.19
N ILE A 160 -12.38 11.03 7.61
CA ILE A 160 -10.96 11.12 7.23
C ILE A 160 -10.19 9.90 7.73
N GLY A 161 -10.37 9.51 8.99
CA GLY A 161 -9.69 8.34 9.57
C GLY A 161 -10.05 7.03 8.86
N VAL A 162 -11.33 6.82 8.56
CA VAL A 162 -11.81 5.65 7.79
C VAL A 162 -11.23 5.67 6.37
N ALA A 163 -11.22 6.82 5.70
CA ALA A 163 -10.63 6.96 4.37
C ALA A 163 -9.13 6.61 4.37
N ILE A 164 -8.35 7.13 5.32
CA ILE A 164 -6.93 6.81 5.48
C ILE A 164 -6.74 5.30 5.71
N GLY A 165 -7.46 4.72 6.65
CA GLY A 165 -7.34 3.30 7.01
C GLY A 165 -7.67 2.36 5.85
N THR A 166 -8.76 2.61 5.15
CA THR A 166 -9.23 1.75 4.05
C THR A 166 -8.39 1.91 2.78
N LEU A 167 -8.07 3.14 2.38
CA LEU A 167 -7.31 3.40 1.16
C LEU A 167 -5.87 2.91 1.29
N ILE A 168 -5.18 3.27 2.36
CA ILE A 168 -3.77 2.88 2.55
C ILE A 168 -3.67 1.38 2.85
N GLY A 169 -4.58 0.84 3.66
CA GLY A 169 -4.66 -0.60 3.89
C GLY A 169 -4.91 -1.38 2.60
N GLY A 170 -5.80 -0.89 1.73
CA GLY A 170 -6.08 -1.50 0.41
C GLY A 170 -4.91 -1.42 -0.57
N VAL A 171 -4.14 -0.34 -0.57
CA VAL A 171 -2.91 -0.22 -1.36
C VAL A 171 -1.84 -1.18 -0.83
N ALA A 172 -1.70 -1.26 0.49
CA ALA A 172 -0.71 -2.12 1.13
C ALA A 172 -0.92 -3.60 0.81
N THR A 173 -2.17 -4.09 0.79
CA THR A 173 -2.47 -5.48 0.42
C THR A 173 -2.05 -5.82 -1.01
N ARG A 174 -2.13 -4.87 -1.94
CA ARG A 174 -1.72 -5.05 -3.34
C ARG A 174 -0.20 -5.00 -3.53
N SER A 175 0.52 -4.38 -2.60
CA SER A 175 1.98 -4.26 -2.62
C SER A 175 2.69 -5.46 -2.00
N MET A 176 1.95 -6.41 -1.42
CA MET A 176 2.52 -7.63 -0.82
C MET A 176 2.77 -8.71 -1.88
N PRO A 177 3.95 -9.37 -1.87
CA PRO A 177 4.22 -10.51 -2.72
C PRO A 177 3.29 -11.66 -2.33
N GLY A 178 2.47 -12.14 -3.25
CA GLY A 178 1.56 -13.27 -3.03
C GLY A 178 0.07 -12.97 -3.26
N ALA A 179 -0.35 -11.73 -3.43
CA ALA A 179 -1.75 -11.37 -3.69
C ALA A 179 -2.23 -11.69 -5.13
N ARG A 180 -1.38 -12.25 -6.00
CA ARG A 180 -1.69 -12.52 -7.42
C ARG A 180 -2.02 -13.98 -7.74
N ILE A 181 -2.40 -14.78 -6.75
CA ILE A 181 -2.87 -16.15 -7.00
C ILE A 181 -4.34 -16.22 -6.58
N ARG A 182 -5.21 -15.78 -7.48
CA ARG A 182 -6.56 -16.33 -7.69
C ARG A 182 -7.11 -15.81 -9.01
#